data_ff9c2cba5f49d9692d97f80575e0549c
#
_entry.id   ff9c2cba5f49d9692d97f80575e0549c
#
_cell.length_a   1.000
_cell.length_b   1.000
_cell.length_c   1.000
_cell.angle_alpha   90.00
_cell.angle_beta   90.00
_cell.angle_gamma   90.00
#
_symmetry.space_group_name_H-M   'P 1'
#
loop_
_entity.id
_entity.type
_entity.pdbx_description
1 polymer ?
#
loop_
_entity_poly.entity_id
_entity_poly.type
_entity_poly.pdbx_seq_one_letter_code
_entity_poly.pdbx_strand_id
1 'polypeptide(L)'
;MSNFNSARSILLRLLLLSLLSITSLVAVATNDPVVTRRIEGDFFDVANDIRAAIIGKGISIAHELPASDMLNRTAHAYGYETNTYTNARTFEFCSALISHKLARQDPDNIILCPFTISVYSLTNEPGIVRVSYRVPVGRPGSEAIIKEVITLISSIIEDASW
;
A
#
# COMPACT_ATOMS: atom_id res chain seq x y z
N MET A 1 41.88 -56.37 7.51
CA MET A 1 41.10 -55.55 8.44
C MET A 1 41.13 -54.04 8.07
N SER A 2 41.28 -53.68 6.77
CA SER A 2 41.43 -52.24 6.35
C SER A 2 40.22 -51.62 5.62
N ASN A 3 39.20 -52.41 5.26
CA ASN A 3 38.11 -51.89 4.47
C ASN A 3 36.93 -51.34 5.29
N PHE A 4 36.86 -51.56 6.59
CA PHE A 4 35.76 -51.11 7.44
C PHE A 4 35.83 -49.62 7.82
N ASN A 5 37.04 -49.04 7.88
CA ASN A 5 37.23 -47.64 8.24
C ASN A 5 36.94 -46.69 7.07
N SER A 6 37.13 -47.15 5.83
CA SER A 6 36.88 -46.35 4.65
C SER A 6 35.36 -46.14 4.42
N ALA A 7 34.55 -47.17 4.59
CA ALA A 7 33.11 -47.10 4.46
C ALA A 7 32.46 -46.18 5.51
N ARG A 8 32.93 -46.20 6.74
CA ARG A 8 32.44 -45.30 7.82
C ARG A 8 32.78 -43.85 7.55
N SER A 9 33.95 -43.56 6.99
CA SER A 9 34.37 -42.21 6.64
C SER A 9 33.55 -41.62 5.49
N ILE A 10 33.16 -42.44 4.51
CA ILE A 10 32.34 -42.03 3.38
C ILE A 10 30.90 -41.77 3.83
N LEU A 11 30.33 -42.63 4.67
CA LEU A 11 28.97 -42.42 5.23
C LEU A 11 28.91 -41.15 6.10
N LEU A 12 29.92 -40.87 6.92
CA LEU A 12 29.97 -39.67 7.77
C LEU A 12 30.09 -38.38 6.94
N ARG A 13 30.81 -38.43 5.81
CA ARG A 13 30.93 -37.29 4.88
C ARG A 13 29.63 -37.04 4.08
N LEU A 14 28.92 -38.08 3.71
CA LEU A 14 27.63 -37.99 3.05
C LEU A 14 26.53 -37.46 4.01
N LEU A 15 26.57 -37.84 5.28
CA LEU A 15 25.66 -37.29 6.31
C LEU A 15 25.95 -35.82 6.62
N LEU A 16 27.21 -35.38 6.63
CA LEU A 16 27.58 -33.99 6.81
C LEU A 16 27.20 -33.09 5.61
N LEU A 17 27.26 -33.63 4.39
CA LEU A 17 26.84 -32.92 3.18
C LEU A 17 25.29 -32.75 3.08
N SER A 18 24.53 -33.68 3.65
CA SER A 18 23.06 -33.57 3.66
C SER A 18 22.51 -32.59 4.70
N LEU A 19 23.28 -32.21 5.72
CA LEU A 19 22.88 -31.22 6.73
C LEU A 19 23.05 -29.78 6.27
N LEU A 20 23.76 -29.53 5.16
CA LEU A 20 24.04 -28.18 4.66
C LEU A 20 22.97 -27.63 3.69
N SER A 21 21.92 -28.40 3.37
CA SER A 21 20.95 -28.04 2.33
C SER A 21 19.64 -27.45 2.85
N ILE A 22 19.52 -27.16 4.15
CA ILE A 22 18.31 -26.51 4.69
C ILE A 22 18.62 -25.05 5.02
N THR A 23 19.06 -24.29 4.04
CA THR A 23 18.87 -22.84 4.09
C THR A 23 17.43 -22.57 3.72
N SER A 24 16.54 -22.61 4.70
CA SER A 24 15.19 -22.07 4.55
C SER A 24 15.34 -20.61 4.14
N LEU A 25 15.02 -20.28 2.87
CA LEU A 25 14.73 -18.93 2.48
C LEU A 25 13.53 -18.49 3.31
N VAL A 26 13.78 -17.81 4.41
CA VAL A 26 12.77 -17.03 5.09
C VAL A 26 12.45 -15.90 4.12
N ALA A 27 11.37 -16.05 3.34
CA ALA A 27 10.78 -14.95 2.63
C ALA A 27 10.33 -13.95 3.69
N VAL A 28 11.13 -12.90 3.89
CA VAL A 28 10.71 -11.73 4.64
C VAL A 28 9.57 -11.14 3.82
N ALA A 29 8.33 -11.41 4.22
CA ALA A 29 7.18 -10.68 3.72
C ALA A 29 7.43 -9.21 4.12
N THR A 30 7.88 -8.41 3.18
CA THR A 30 7.93 -6.96 3.34
C THR A 30 6.48 -6.51 3.43
N ASN A 31 5.98 -6.28 4.65
CA ASN A 31 4.73 -5.56 4.84
C ASN A 31 4.97 -4.12 4.35
N ASP A 32 4.83 -3.92 3.05
CA ASP A 32 4.82 -2.56 2.50
C ASP A 32 3.61 -1.85 3.10
N PRO A 33 3.82 -0.74 3.82
CA PRO A 33 2.72 0.03 4.39
C PRO A 33 1.89 0.75 3.32
N VAL A 34 2.27 0.64 2.05
CA VAL A 34 1.59 1.28 0.91
C VAL A 34 1.12 0.21 -0.06
N VAL A 35 -0.19 0.21 -0.32
CA VAL A 35 -0.79 -0.58 -1.39
C VAL A 35 -0.94 0.29 -2.62
N THR A 36 -0.43 -0.17 -3.77
CA THR A 36 -0.51 0.55 -5.05
C THR A 36 -1.09 -0.35 -6.13
N ARG A 37 -2.11 0.16 -6.84
CA ARG A 37 -2.65 -0.42 -8.07
C ARG A 37 -2.21 0.43 -9.27
N ARG A 38 -1.78 -0.22 -10.35
CA ARG A 38 -1.40 0.42 -11.62
C ARG A 38 -2.53 0.20 -12.62
N ILE A 39 -2.90 1.27 -13.32
CA ILE A 39 -4.03 1.30 -14.24
C ILE A 39 -3.55 1.96 -15.52
N GLU A 40 -3.84 1.35 -16.68
CA GLU A 40 -3.64 1.99 -17.97
C GLU A 40 -4.83 2.93 -18.24
N GLY A 41 -4.57 4.22 -18.48
CA GLY A 41 -5.65 5.17 -18.72
C GLY A 41 -5.27 6.62 -18.54
N ASP A 42 -6.30 7.48 -18.59
CA ASP A 42 -6.18 8.91 -18.33
C ASP A 42 -6.29 9.20 -16.84
N PHE A 43 -5.47 10.13 -16.36
CA PHE A 43 -5.46 10.53 -14.96
C PHE A 43 -6.79 11.09 -14.48
N PHE A 44 -7.44 11.95 -15.30
CA PHE A 44 -8.67 12.62 -14.89
C PHE A 44 -9.84 11.65 -14.84
N ASP A 45 -9.87 10.68 -15.75
CA ASP A 45 -10.89 9.63 -15.76
C ASP A 45 -10.76 8.78 -14.49
N VAL A 46 -9.58 8.23 -14.21
CA VAL A 46 -9.34 7.42 -13.01
C VAL A 46 -9.61 8.21 -11.72
N ALA A 47 -9.19 9.48 -11.65
CA ALA A 47 -9.45 10.31 -10.47
C ALA A 47 -10.97 10.59 -10.28
N ASN A 48 -11.72 10.77 -11.37
CA ASN A 48 -13.16 10.97 -11.31
C ASN A 48 -13.89 9.68 -10.91
N ASP A 49 -13.43 8.51 -11.37
CA ASP A 49 -14.00 7.22 -11.00
C ASP A 49 -13.77 6.92 -9.51
N ILE A 50 -12.58 7.19 -8.97
CA ILE A 50 -12.32 7.10 -7.52
C ILE A 50 -13.23 8.03 -6.74
N ARG A 51 -13.41 9.29 -7.20
CA ARG A 51 -14.34 10.24 -6.57
C ARG A 51 -15.77 9.70 -6.56
N ALA A 52 -16.24 9.22 -7.71
CA ALA A 52 -17.57 8.66 -7.85
C ALA A 52 -17.78 7.44 -6.97
N ALA A 53 -16.78 6.56 -6.86
CA ALA A 53 -16.83 5.38 -6.02
C ALA A 53 -16.91 5.73 -4.52
N ILE A 54 -16.15 6.74 -4.05
CA ILE A 54 -16.26 7.24 -2.66
C ILE A 54 -17.68 7.74 -2.37
N ILE A 55 -18.22 8.58 -3.27
CA ILE A 55 -19.58 9.13 -3.14
C ILE A 55 -20.62 8.01 -3.23
N GLY A 56 -20.42 7.02 -4.10
CA GLY A 56 -21.28 5.85 -4.26
C GLY A 56 -21.40 4.99 -2.99
N LYS A 57 -20.39 5.02 -2.10
CA LYS A 57 -20.48 4.42 -0.75
C LYS A 57 -21.27 5.27 0.25
N GLY A 58 -21.85 6.38 -0.16
CA GLY A 58 -22.55 7.32 0.73
C GLY A 58 -21.58 8.14 1.59
N ILE A 59 -20.32 8.29 1.18
CA ILE A 59 -19.28 8.99 1.93
C ILE A 59 -19.01 10.34 1.26
N SER A 60 -18.98 11.41 2.06
CA SER A 60 -18.56 12.73 1.60
C SER A 60 -17.05 12.83 1.57
N ILE A 61 -16.50 13.43 0.51
CA ILE A 61 -15.08 13.78 0.43
C ILE A 61 -14.87 15.04 1.27
N ALA A 62 -13.98 14.97 2.25
CA ALA A 62 -13.68 16.07 3.15
C ALA A 62 -12.74 17.09 2.48
N HIS A 63 -11.77 16.59 1.72
CA HIS A 63 -10.80 17.42 1.01
C HIS A 63 -10.22 16.70 -0.21
N GLU A 64 -9.86 17.47 -1.24
CA GLU A 64 -9.09 17.01 -2.39
C GLU A 64 -7.82 17.86 -2.50
N LEU A 65 -6.67 17.24 -2.28
CA LEU A 65 -5.38 17.90 -2.37
C LEU A 65 -4.78 17.71 -3.77
N PRO A 66 -4.62 18.79 -4.58
CA PRO A 66 -3.91 18.72 -5.85
C PRO A 66 -2.39 18.73 -5.60
N ALA A 67 -1.83 17.58 -5.16
CA ALA A 67 -0.47 17.48 -4.67
C ALA A 67 0.58 17.83 -5.74
N SER A 68 0.35 17.51 -7.03
CA SER A 68 1.26 17.87 -8.11
C SER A 68 1.41 19.38 -8.29
N ASP A 69 0.37 20.17 -8.05
CA ASP A 69 0.42 21.61 -8.25
C ASP A 69 1.44 22.29 -7.33
N MET A 70 1.45 21.88 -6.06
CA MET A 70 2.41 22.37 -5.09
C MET A 70 3.82 21.89 -5.41
N LEU A 71 4.00 20.58 -5.64
CA LEU A 71 5.31 19.96 -5.89
C LEU A 71 5.95 20.52 -7.17
N ASN A 72 5.19 20.59 -8.27
CA ASN A 72 5.69 21.06 -9.56
C ASN A 72 6.04 22.55 -9.52
N ARG A 73 5.24 23.37 -8.83
CA ARG A 73 5.51 24.81 -8.68
C ARG A 73 6.79 25.10 -7.87
N THR A 74 7.11 24.24 -6.92
CA THR A 74 8.23 24.48 -5.99
C THR A 74 9.50 23.72 -6.36
N ALA A 75 9.47 22.80 -7.31
CA ALA A 75 10.58 21.91 -7.67
C ALA A 75 11.90 22.68 -7.90
N HIS A 76 11.88 23.73 -8.71
CA HIS A 76 13.05 24.56 -9.01
C HIS A 76 13.67 25.24 -7.79
N ALA A 77 12.85 25.69 -6.84
CA ALA A 77 13.33 26.32 -5.61
C ALA A 77 14.13 25.37 -4.72
N TYR A 78 13.90 24.06 -4.89
CA TYR A 78 14.62 22.99 -4.17
C TYR A 78 15.67 22.28 -5.01
N GLY A 79 16.03 22.82 -6.20
CA GLY A 79 17.09 22.28 -7.08
C GLY A 79 16.67 21.08 -7.92
N TYR A 80 15.37 20.83 -8.07
CA TYR A 80 14.86 19.76 -8.95
C TYR A 80 14.58 20.32 -10.34
N GLU A 81 15.27 19.80 -11.35
CA GLU A 81 15.12 20.25 -12.74
C GLU A 81 13.89 19.66 -13.44
N THR A 82 13.42 18.51 -12.97
CA THR A 82 12.29 17.78 -13.54
C THR A 82 11.22 17.49 -12.49
N ASN A 83 9.96 17.50 -12.91
CA ASN A 83 8.86 17.11 -12.07
C ASN A 83 8.77 15.58 -11.95
N THR A 84 8.47 15.08 -10.76
CA THR A 84 8.22 13.65 -10.53
C THR A 84 6.85 13.23 -11.04
N TYR A 85 5.85 14.09 -10.84
CA TYR A 85 4.45 13.79 -11.19
C TYR A 85 4.01 14.63 -12.38
N THR A 86 3.34 14.00 -13.35
CA THR A 86 2.55 14.72 -14.33
C THR A 86 1.28 15.27 -13.64
N ASN A 87 0.61 14.41 -12.91
CA ASN A 87 -0.56 14.77 -12.10
C ASN A 87 -0.53 13.99 -10.78
N ALA A 88 -1.03 14.59 -9.70
CA ALA A 88 -1.24 13.89 -8.44
C ALA A 88 -2.37 14.56 -7.65
N ARG A 89 -3.30 13.74 -7.15
CA ARG A 89 -4.43 14.17 -6.33
C ARG A 89 -4.64 13.18 -5.19
N THR A 90 -4.89 13.69 -3.99
CA THR A 90 -5.24 12.87 -2.83
C THR A 90 -6.65 13.22 -2.38
N PHE A 91 -7.48 12.19 -2.23
CA PHE A 91 -8.83 12.27 -1.68
C PHE A 91 -8.80 11.94 -0.20
N GLU A 92 -9.38 12.81 0.61
CA GLU A 92 -9.51 12.65 2.06
C GLU A 92 -10.97 12.46 2.42
N PHE A 93 -11.30 11.40 3.16
CA PHE A 93 -12.67 11.06 3.51
C PHE A 93 -12.75 10.27 4.82
N CYS A 94 -13.93 10.27 5.47
CA CYS A 94 -14.19 9.48 6.66
C CYS A 94 -15.52 8.74 6.54
N SER A 95 -15.53 7.45 6.93
CA SER A 95 -16.76 6.72 7.18
C SER A 95 -17.23 6.99 8.61
N ALA A 96 -18.36 7.65 8.78
CA ALA A 96 -18.89 7.95 10.11
C ALA A 96 -19.03 6.69 10.98
N LEU A 97 -19.56 5.59 10.40
CA LEU A 97 -19.70 4.32 11.11
C LEU A 97 -18.37 3.77 11.62
N ILE A 98 -17.37 3.68 10.72
CA ILE A 98 -16.06 3.11 11.07
C ILE A 98 -15.31 4.04 12.02
N SER A 99 -15.37 5.36 11.80
CA SER A 99 -14.75 6.35 12.70
C SER A 99 -15.31 6.29 14.12
N HIS A 100 -16.62 6.10 14.28
CA HIS A 100 -17.21 5.87 15.60
C HIS A 100 -16.72 4.59 16.27
N LYS A 101 -16.60 3.47 15.50
CA LYS A 101 -16.05 2.22 16.03
C LYS A 101 -14.60 2.40 16.51
N LEU A 102 -13.77 3.05 15.68
CA LEU A 102 -12.37 3.31 16.00
C LEU A 102 -12.22 4.17 17.27
N ALA A 103 -12.95 5.29 17.34
CA ALA A 103 -12.89 6.20 18.49
C ALA A 103 -13.43 5.58 19.79
N ARG A 104 -14.40 4.67 19.70
CA ARG A 104 -14.92 3.94 20.87
C ARG A 104 -13.97 2.84 21.34
N GLN A 105 -13.22 2.24 20.42
CA GLN A 105 -12.20 1.25 20.75
C GLN A 105 -11.01 1.89 21.48
N ASP A 106 -10.53 3.00 20.96
CA ASP A 106 -9.49 3.82 21.58
C ASP A 106 -9.60 5.25 20.99
N PRO A 107 -9.73 6.30 21.83
CA PRO A 107 -9.84 7.68 21.37
C PRO A 107 -8.67 8.16 20.52
N ASP A 108 -7.45 7.62 20.72
CA ASP A 108 -6.27 7.96 19.93
C ASP A 108 -6.37 7.49 18.48
N ASN A 109 -7.30 6.59 18.13
CA ASN A 109 -7.58 6.20 16.77
C ASN A 109 -8.15 7.36 15.92
N ILE A 110 -8.44 8.52 16.50
CA ILE A 110 -8.86 9.72 15.74
C ILE A 110 -7.85 10.12 14.66
N ILE A 111 -6.57 9.78 14.86
CA ILE A 111 -5.49 10.04 13.88
C ILE A 111 -5.68 9.29 12.55
N LEU A 112 -6.56 8.28 12.51
CA LEU A 112 -6.85 7.51 11.31
C LEU A 112 -7.93 8.17 10.42
N CYS A 113 -8.60 9.21 10.89
CA CYS A 113 -9.53 10.02 10.09
C CYS A 113 -8.89 11.40 9.82
N PRO A 114 -8.74 11.77 8.53
CA PRO A 114 -9.32 11.14 7.35
C PRO A 114 -8.52 9.92 6.83
N PHE A 115 -9.23 8.99 6.19
CA PHE A 115 -8.63 8.01 5.29
C PHE A 115 -8.23 8.70 4.00
N THR A 116 -7.21 8.16 3.30
CA THR A 116 -6.69 8.78 2.08
C THR A 116 -6.54 7.78 0.95
N ILE A 117 -6.89 8.21 -0.26
CA ILE A 117 -6.55 7.54 -1.53
C ILE A 117 -5.84 8.56 -2.40
N SER A 118 -4.63 8.24 -2.87
CA SER A 118 -3.89 9.07 -3.80
C SER A 118 -3.94 8.47 -5.21
N VAL A 119 -4.28 9.30 -6.19
CA VAL A 119 -4.24 9.00 -7.62
C VAL A 119 -3.14 9.84 -8.24
N TYR A 120 -2.23 9.24 -8.99
CA TYR A 120 -1.12 9.96 -9.59
C TYR A 120 -0.56 9.29 -10.84
N SER A 121 0.01 10.11 -11.73
CA SER A 121 0.78 9.70 -12.90
C SER A 121 2.20 10.26 -12.81
N LEU A 122 3.19 9.44 -13.19
CA LEU A 122 4.59 9.82 -13.19
C LEU A 122 5.00 10.38 -14.56
N THR A 123 5.94 11.35 -14.57
CA THR A 123 6.44 11.92 -15.82
C THR A 123 7.20 10.92 -16.68
N ASN A 124 7.81 9.89 -16.08
CA ASN A 124 8.55 8.83 -16.75
C ASN A 124 7.73 7.57 -17.08
N GLU A 125 6.42 7.57 -16.79
CA GLU A 125 5.50 6.46 -17.09
C GLU A 125 4.21 6.96 -17.75
N PRO A 126 4.28 7.45 -19.00
CA PRO A 126 3.09 7.97 -19.69
C PRO A 126 2.04 6.87 -19.89
N GLY A 127 0.75 7.23 -19.71
CA GLY A 127 -0.37 6.32 -19.87
C GLY A 127 -0.61 5.38 -18.68
N ILE A 128 0.19 5.46 -17.62
CA ILE A 128 -0.02 4.69 -16.38
C ILE A 128 -0.45 5.62 -15.25
N VAL A 129 -1.57 5.31 -14.65
CA VAL A 129 -2.09 5.94 -13.43
C VAL A 129 -1.93 4.99 -12.26
N ARG A 130 -1.49 5.52 -11.14
CA ARG A 130 -1.33 4.75 -9.90
C ARG A 130 -2.37 5.20 -8.89
N VAL A 131 -3.03 4.24 -8.27
CA VAL A 131 -3.95 4.46 -7.15
C VAL A 131 -3.37 3.81 -5.92
N SER A 132 -3.09 4.61 -4.90
CA SER A 132 -2.37 4.14 -3.72
C SER A 132 -3.07 4.58 -2.44
N TYR A 133 -2.95 3.74 -1.40
CA TYR A 133 -3.32 4.10 -0.04
C TYR A 133 -2.31 3.54 0.96
N ARG A 134 -2.23 4.19 2.12
CA ARG A 134 -1.45 3.66 3.24
C ARG A 134 -2.30 2.67 4.02
N VAL A 135 -1.74 1.49 4.31
CA VAL A 135 -2.38 0.52 5.22
C VAL A 135 -2.50 1.16 6.60
N PRO A 136 -3.73 1.37 7.12
CA PRO A 136 -3.89 2.00 8.43
C PRO A 136 -3.43 1.07 9.54
N VAL A 137 -2.80 1.65 10.56
CA VAL A 137 -2.38 0.95 11.78
C VAL A 137 -3.09 1.61 12.96
N GLY A 138 -4.01 0.87 13.58
CA GLY A 138 -4.76 1.32 14.75
C GLY A 138 -4.04 1.04 16.07
N ARG A 139 -4.62 1.54 17.16
CA ARG A 139 -4.19 1.21 18.51
C ARG A 139 -4.45 -0.28 18.78
N PRO A 140 -3.75 -0.91 19.73
CA PRO A 140 -3.96 -2.31 20.11
C PRO A 140 -5.44 -2.62 20.39
N GLY A 141 -5.93 -3.75 19.87
CA GLY A 141 -7.35 -4.15 19.97
C GLY A 141 -8.24 -3.61 18.85
N SER A 142 -7.70 -2.79 17.92
CA SER A 142 -8.45 -2.24 16.78
C SER A 142 -8.36 -3.08 15.51
N GLU A 143 -7.70 -4.23 15.52
CA GLU A 143 -7.34 -5.02 14.35
C GLU A 143 -8.54 -5.42 13.48
N ALA A 144 -9.67 -5.77 14.13
CA ALA A 144 -10.90 -6.10 13.42
C ALA A 144 -11.49 -4.89 12.69
N ILE A 145 -11.45 -3.71 13.31
CA ILE A 145 -11.96 -2.46 12.73
C ILE A 145 -11.02 -1.97 11.62
N ILE A 146 -9.71 -2.16 11.79
CA ILE A 146 -8.73 -1.86 10.73
C ILE A 146 -8.98 -2.69 9.47
N LYS A 147 -9.37 -3.96 9.62
CA LYS A 147 -9.80 -4.78 8.47
C LYS A 147 -11.02 -4.19 7.77
N GLU A 148 -11.99 -3.64 8.51
CA GLU A 148 -13.14 -2.95 7.91
C GLU A 148 -12.69 -1.71 7.12
N VAL A 149 -11.72 -0.93 7.63
CA VAL A 149 -11.15 0.22 6.91
C VAL A 149 -10.49 -0.23 5.60
N ILE A 150 -9.64 -1.26 5.66
CA ILE A 150 -8.96 -1.81 4.48
C ILE A 150 -9.99 -2.31 3.46
N THR A 151 -11.00 -3.04 3.91
CA THR A 151 -12.07 -3.54 3.06
C THR A 151 -12.84 -2.38 2.39
N LEU A 152 -13.15 -1.32 3.13
CA LEU A 152 -13.81 -0.14 2.56
C LEU A 152 -12.94 0.50 1.47
N ILE A 153 -11.66 0.77 1.75
CA ILE A 153 -10.75 1.41 0.79
C ILE A 153 -10.58 0.53 -0.46
N SER A 154 -10.36 -0.79 -0.26
CA SER A 154 -10.22 -1.74 -1.38
C SER A 154 -11.50 -1.78 -2.23
N SER A 155 -12.69 -1.79 -1.59
CA SER A 155 -13.95 -1.79 -2.34
C SER A 155 -14.20 -0.50 -3.12
N ILE A 156 -13.75 0.65 -2.61
CA ILE A 156 -13.80 1.91 -3.36
C ILE A 156 -12.93 1.81 -4.62
N ILE A 157 -11.72 1.28 -4.48
CA ILE A 157 -10.79 1.12 -5.62
C ILE A 157 -11.31 0.08 -6.62
N GLU A 158 -11.98 -0.97 -6.15
CA GLU A 158 -12.57 -2.01 -7.02
C GLU A 158 -13.83 -1.53 -7.75
N ASP A 159 -14.64 -0.68 -7.11
CA ASP A 159 -15.87 -0.12 -7.70
C ASP A 159 -15.59 1.01 -8.70
N ALA A 160 -14.42 1.64 -8.65
CA ALA A 160 -13.97 2.55 -9.69
C ALA A 160 -13.71 1.70 -10.94
N SER A 161 -14.62 1.82 -11.91
CA SER A 161 -14.61 0.98 -13.12
C SER A 161 -13.61 1.51 -14.15
N TRP A 162 -12.63 0.73 -14.45
CA TRP A 162 -11.67 0.87 -15.55
C TRP A 162 -11.49 -0.44 -16.30
#